data_1dea7f456b8dd8b1a0441aad4a784d24
#
_entry.id   1dea7f456b8dd8b1a0441aad4a784d24
#
_cell.length_a   1.000
_cell.length_b   1.000
_cell.length_c   1.000
_cell.angle_alpha   90.00
_cell.angle_beta   90.00
_cell.angle_gamma   90.00
#
_symmetry.space_group_name_H-M   'P 1'
#
loop_
_entity.id
_entity.type
_entity.pdbx_description
1 polymer ?
#
loop_
_entity_poly.entity_id
_entity_poly.type
_entity_poly.pdbx_seq_one_letter_code
_entity_poly.pdbx_strand_id
1 'polypeptide(L)'
;MEKTITIGEREFKFKSSAATNILYKRAFKEDILVKLTEYTKYLKELKQLGAAFKELKNSEEKTEEEINIELTALMNSDAYVKTQNFSSDTLPKLAYIMFLEANENIKTIFTKLNEDYYLEWLMTVDQDELLTVTGEVMDIWQAGTKSHSKPKN
;
A
#
# COMPACT_ATOMS: atom_id res chain seq x y z
N MET A 1 -12.06 12.50 -3.42
CA MET A 1 -12.30 11.81 -2.13
C MET A 1 -11.38 12.37 -1.07
N GLU A 2 -11.92 12.90 -0.01
CA GLU A 2 -11.15 13.41 1.13
C GLU A 2 -11.62 12.72 2.40
N LYS A 3 -10.68 12.33 3.26
CA LYS A 3 -10.98 11.65 4.52
C LYS A 3 -9.89 11.94 5.54
N THR A 4 -10.28 12.03 6.82
CA THR A 4 -9.35 12.14 7.94
C THR A 4 -9.15 10.75 8.56
N ILE A 5 -7.91 10.36 8.75
CA ILE A 5 -7.54 9.09 9.39
C ILE A 5 -6.68 9.39 10.60
N THR A 6 -6.94 8.71 11.71
CA THR A 6 -6.09 8.77 12.90
C THR A 6 -4.97 7.74 12.77
N ILE A 7 -3.73 8.22 12.85
CA ILE A 7 -2.53 7.39 12.81
C ILE A 7 -1.74 7.65 14.09
N GLY A 8 -1.71 6.65 14.96
CA GLY A 8 -1.22 6.85 16.32
C GLY A 8 -2.13 7.79 17.08
N GLU A 9 -1.58 8.88 17.61
CA GLU A 9 -2.33 9.90 18.36
C GLU A 9 -2.68 11.14 17.52
N ARG A 10 -2.37 11.14 16.22
CA ARG A 10 -2.54 12.30 15.34
C ARG A 10 -3.54 12.02 14.24
N GLU A 11 -4.30 13.05 13.88
CA GLU A 11 -5.20 13.03 12.74
C GLU A 11 -4.51 13.57 11.50
N PHE A 12 -4.67 12.86 10.37
CA PHE A 12 -4.16 13.26 9.08
C PHE A 12 -5.29 13.30 8.06
N LYS A 13 -5.34 14.39 7.29
CA LYS A 13 -6.24 14.48 6.13
C LYS A 13 -5.56 13.93 4.90
N PHE A 14 -6.31 13.13 4.16
CA PHE A 14 -5.88 12.58 2.88
C PHE A 14 -6.92 12.89 1.81
N LYS A 15 -6.44 13.19 0.62
CA LYS A 15 -7.30 13.46 -0.53
C LYS A 15 -6.74 12.76 -1.76
N SER A 16 -7.63 12.09 -2.51
CA SER A 16 -7.29 11.53 -3.81
C SER A 16 -8.10 12.20 -4.92
N SER A 17 -7.50 12.25 -6.10
CA SER A 17 -8.08 12.85 -7.29
C SER A 17 -7.51 12.17 -8.53
N ALA A 18 -7.96 12.61 -9.70
CA ALA A 18 -7.37 12.15 -10.96
C ALA A 18 -5.87 12.49 -11.08
N ALA A 19 -5.38 13.46 -10.32
CA ALA A 19 -3.98 13.86 -10.33
C ALA A 19 -3.07 12.97 -9.44
N THR A 20 -3.62 12.19 -8.53
CA THR A 20 -2.85 11.42 -7.54
C THR A 20 -1.79 10.53 -8.19
N ASN A 21 -2.16 9.78 -9.22
CA ASN A 21 -1.23 8.87 -9.89
C ASN A 21 -0.09 9.61 -10.59
N ILE A 22 -0.39 10.76 -11.17
CA ILE A 22 0.58 11.62 -11.86
C ILE A 22 1.57 12.21 -10.85
N LEU A 23 1.07 12.70 -9.73
CA LEU A 23 1.89 13.26 -8.66
C LEU A 23 2.79 12.19 -8.04
N TYR A 24 2.27 10.99 -7.84
CA TYR A 24 3.05 9.84 -7.36
C TYR A 24 4.23 9.57 -8.31
N LYS A 25 3.97 9.49 -9.61
CA LYS A 25 5.00 9.24 -10.61
C LYS A 25 6.06 10.33 -10.64
N ARG A 26 5.65 11.58 -10.51
CA ARG A 26 6.60 12.72 -10.42
C ARG A 26 7.51 12.62 -9.21
N ALA A 27 6.95 12.27 -8.07
CA ALA A 27 7.70 12.22 -6.81
C ALA A 27 8.68 11.05 -6.77
N PHE A 28 8.25 9.86 -7.21
CA PHE A 28 8.97 8.62 -6.97
C PHE A 28 9.48 7.93 -8.21
N LYS A 29 9.19 8.46 -9.41
CA LYS A 29 9.63 7.90 -10.70
C LYS A 29 9.14 6.47 -10.93
N GLU A 30 8.02 6.12 -10.33
CA GLU A 30 7.36 4.82 -10.43
C GLU A 30 5.92 5.00 -10.88
N ASP A 31 5.38 4.03 -11.62
CA ASP A 31 3.97 4.01 -11.99
C ASP A 31 3.20 3.18 -10.95
N ILE A 32 2.31 3.84 -10.20
CA ILE A 32 1.56 3.16 -9.13
C ILE A 32 0.61 2.09 -9.68
N LEU A 33 0.09 2.25 -10.89
CA LEU A 33 -0.79 1.25 -11.51
C LEU A 33 -0.02 -0.04 -11.84
N VAL A 34 1.25 0.09 -12.25
CA VAL A 34 2.13 -1.07 -12.44
C VAL A 34 2.38 -1.76 -11.11
N LYS A 35 2.65 -0.99 -10.06
CA LYS A 35 2.85 -1.53 -8.71
C LYS A 35 1.61 -2.25 -8.20
N LEU A 36 0.43 -1.70 -8.44
CA LEU A 36 -0.84 -2.33 -8.07
C LEU A 36 -1.06 -3.65 -8.83
N THR A 37 -0.77 -3.67 -10.12
CA THR A 37 -0.90 -4.87 -10.96
C THR A 37 0.00 -5.99 -10.45
N GLU A 38 1.26 -5.67 -10.14
CA GLU A 38 2.20 -6.61 -9.53
C GLU A 38 1.70 -7.11 -8.18
N TYR A 39 1.24 -6.20 -7.33
CA TYR A 39 0.70 -6.54 -6.01
C TYR A 39 -0.48 -7.51 -6.13
N THR A 40 -1.43 -7.23 -7.02
CA THR A 40 -2.61 -8.08 -7.23
C THR A 40 -2.21 -9.48 -7.69
N LYS A 41 -1.25 -9.57 -8.61
CA LYS A 41 -0.72 -10.84 -9.11
C LYS A 41 -0.08 -11.65 -7.97
N TYR A 42 0.81 -11.05 -7.21
CA TYR A 42 1.52 -11.73 -6.13
C TYR A 42 0.60 -12.04 -4.94
N LEU A 43 -0.40 -11.21 -4.68
CA LEU A 43 -1.41 -11.49 -3.65
C LEU A 43 -2.22 -12.74 -3.99
N LYS A 44 -2.62 -12.90 -5.25
CA LYS A 44 -3.32 -14.09 -5.73
C LYS A 44 -2.45 -15.35 -5.58
N GLU A 45 -1.19 -15.26 -5.98
CA GLU A 45 -0.22 -16.33 -5.83
C GLU A 45 -0.02 -16.71 -4.35
N LEU A 46 0.11 -15.70 -3.48
CA LEU A 46 0.26 -15.90 -2.05
C LEU A 46 -0.97 -16.58 -1.43
N LYS A 47 -2.18 -16.23 -1.87
CA LYS A 47 -3.41 -16.90 -1.42
C LYS A 47 -3.46 -18.37 -1.83
N GLN A 48 -2.99 -18.69 -3.02
CA GLN A 48 -2.89 -20.08 -3.49
C GLN A 48 -1.90 -20.88 -2.66
N LEU A 49 -0.73 -20.31 -2.35
CA LEU A 49 0.27 -20.92 -1.50
C LEU A 49 -0.24 -21.10 -0.06
N GLY A 50 -0.98 -20.13 0.45
CA GLY A 50 -1.59 -20.20 1.76
C GLY A 50 -2.65 -21.31 1.87
N ALA A 51 -3.45 -21.51 0.83
CA ALA A 51 -4.41 -22.60 0.78
C ALA A 51 -3.72 -23.96 0.76
N ALA A 52 -2.65 -24.11 -0.03
CA ALA A 52 -1.85 -25.33 -0.06
C ALA A 52 -1.21 -25.61 1.30
N PHE A 53 -0.73 -24.57 1.98
CA PHE A 53 -0.17 -24.68 3.33
C PHE A 53 -1.21 -25.15 4.35
N LYS A 54 -2.45 -24.67 4.27
CA LYS A 54 -3.55 -25.13 5.14
C LYS A 54 -3.84 -26.61 4.95
N GLU A 55 -3.85 -27.10 3.73
CA GLU A 55 -4.03 -28.52 3.45
C GLU A 55 -2.93 -29.37 4.08
N LEU A 56 -1.68 -28.92 3.96
CA LEU A 56 -0.52 -29.59 4.56
C LEU A 56 -0.59 -29.60 6.10
N LYS A 57 -1.01 -28.48 6.70
CA LYS A 57 -1.15 -28.36 8.15
C LYS A 57 -2.22 -29.30 8.70
N ASN A 58 -3.27 -29.59 7.92
CA ASN A 58 -4.34 -30.50 8.29
C ASN A 58 -4.02 -31.97 7.95
N SER A 59 -2.90 -32.22 7.28
CA SER A 59 -2.43 -33.57 6.96
C SER A 59 -1.77 -34.20 8.20
N GLU A 60 -2.22 -35.39 8.58
CA GLU A 60 -1.63 -36.16 9.68
C GLU A 60 -0.25 -36.75 9.33
N GLU A 61 0.12 -36.70 8.05
CA GLU A 61 1.37 -37.27 7.54
C GLU A 61 2.59 -36.36 7.73
N LYS A 62 2.40 -35.09 8.17
CA LYS A 62 3.51 -34.12 8.27
C LYS A 62 3.78 -33.76 9.73
N THR A 63 5.04 -33.70 10.07
CA THR A 63 5.53 -33.27 11.38
C THR A 63 5.50 -31.75 11.51
N GLU A 64 5.51 -31.22 12.74
CA GLU A 64 5.62 -29.78 13.00
C GLU A 64 6.87 -29.17 12.35
N GLU A 65 7.98 -29.91 12.36
CA GLU A 65 9.24 -29.47 11.77
C GLU A 65 9.11 -29.28 10.25
N GLU A 66 8.47 -30.23 9.56
CA GLU A 66 8.20 -30.13 8.12
C GLU A 66 7.29 -28.95 7.79
N ILE A 67 6.25 -28.72 8.61
CA ILE A 67 5.32 -27.60 8.46
C ILE A 67 6.07 -26.27 8.63
N ASN A 68 6.97 -26.18 9.62
CA ASN A 68 7.75 -24.97 9.86
C ASN A 68 8.71 -24.66 8.71
N ILE A 69 9.33 -25.68 8.11
CA ILE A 69 10.20 -25.51 6.93
C ILE A 69 9.40 -24.96 5.76
N GLU A 70 8.20 -25.48 5.51
CA GLU A 70 7.33 -25.00 4.43
C GLU A 70 6.82 -23.60 4.68
N LEU A 71 6.48 -23.26 5.93
CA LEU A 71 6.09 -21.90 6.30
C LEU A 71 7.23 -20.90 6.06
N THR A 72 8.43 -21.27 6.44
CA THR A 72 9.62 -20.43 6.21
C THR A 72 9.85 -20.22 4.72
N ALA A 73 9.70 -21.28 3.90
CA ALA A 73 9.80 -21.15 2.44
C ALA A 73 8.74 -20.22 1.86
N LEU A 74 7.51 -20.29 2.38
CA LEU A 74 6.42 -19.38 1.97
C LEU A 74 6.76 -17.93 2.28
N MET A 75 7.26 -17.64 3.48
CA MET A 75 7.63 -16.30 3.91
C MET A 75 8.82 -15.73 3.13
N ASN A 76 9.66 -16.58 2.57
CA ASN A 76 10.79 -16.20 1.73
C ASN A 76 10.45 -16.21 0.23
N SER A 77 9.22 -16.54 -0.14
CA SER A 77 8.80 -16.54 -1.54
C SER A 77 8.75 -15.11 -2.11
N ASP A 78 8.96 -14.99 -3.42
CA ASP A 78 8.85 -13.72 -4.14
C ASP A 78 7.47 -13.08 -3.94
N ALA A 79 6.41 -13.90 -3.95
CA ALA A 79 5.05 -13.43 -3.74
C ALA A 79 4.88 -12.74 -2.38
N TYR A 80 5.40 -13.32 -1.32
CA TYR A 80 5.35 -12.73 0.02
C TYR A 80 6.16 -11.44 0.09
N VAL A 81 7.40 -11.46 -0.38
CA VAL A 81 8.29 -10.28 -0.35
C VAL A 81 7.67 -9.12 -1.15
N LYS A 82 7.14 -9.39 -2.34
CA LYS A 82 6.54 -8.37 -3.19
C LYS A 82 5.28 -7.77 -2.57
N THR A 83 4.42 -8.59 -1.95
CA THR A 83 3.23 -8.07 -1.27
C THR A 83 3.59 -7.25 -0.04
N GLN A 84 4.60 -7.63 0.72
CA GLN A 84 5.09 -6.86 1.87
C GLN A 84 5.71 -5.53 1.41
N ASN A 85 6.47 -5.50 0.33
CA ASN A 85 7.05 -4.27 -0.22
C ASN A 85 5.98 -3.29 -0.68
N PHE A 86 4.89 -3.76 -1.26
CA PHE A 86 3.78 -2.88 -1.63
C PHE A 86 3.18 -2.19 -0.39
N SER A 87 2.93 -2.94 0.67
CA SER A 87 2.36 -2.40 1.91
C SER A 87 3.32 -1.49 2.68
N SER A 88 4.61 -1.82 2.72
CA SER A 88 5.60 -1.09 3.52
C SER A 88 6.29 0.05 2.77
N ASP A 89 6.29 0.04 1.45
CA ASP A 89 6.95 1.07 0.62
C ASP A 89 5.96 1.85 -0.24
N THR A 90 5.17 1.18 -1.08
CA THR A 90 4.28 1.83 -2.03
C THR A 90 3.12 2.55 -1.37
N LEU A 91 2.44 1.92 -0.42
CA LEU A 91 1.28 2.52 0.26
C LEU A 91 1.64 3.73 1.13
N PRO A 92 2.74 3.72 1.90
CA PRO A 92 3.19 4.94 2.58
C PRO A 92 3.51 6.09 1.63
N LYS A 93 4.14 5.82 0.50
CA LYS A 93 4.40 6.83 -0.55
C LYS A 93 3.10 7.40 -1.11
N LEU A 94 2.12 6.54 -1.37
CA LEU A 94 0.80 6.95 -1.82
C LEU A 94 0.08 7.81 -0.78
N ALA A 95 0.15 7.42 0.49
CA ALA A 95 -0.42 8.19 1.59
C ALA A 95 0.20 9.58 1.65
N TYR A 96 1.51 9.71 1.47
CA TYR A 96 2.19 11.00 1.43
C TYR A 96 1.65 11.90 0.31
N ILE A 97 1.49 11.37 -0.89
CA ILE A 97 0.93 12.14 -2.02
C ILE A 97 -0.49 12.63 -1.69
N MET A 98 -1.32 11.76 -1.15
CA MET A 98 -2.69 12.14 -0.77
C MET A 98 -2.72 13.13 0.41
N PHE A 99 -1.74 13.05 1.31
CA PHE A 99 -1.55 14.03 2.38
C PHE A 99 -1.23 15.41 1.78
N LEU A 100 -0.33 15.50 0.82
CA LEU A 100 0.00 16.76 0.15
C LEU A 100 -1.24 17.34 -0.55
N GLU A 101 -2.00 16.52 -1.26
CA GLU A 101 -3.21 16.99 -1.95
C GLU A 101 -4.25 17.57 -0.97
N ALA A 102 -4.36 17.02 0.23
CA ALA A 102 -5.33 17.46 1.23
C ALA A 102 -4.89 18.71 1.99
N ASN A 103 -3.59 18.93 2.17
CA ASN A 103 -3.09 19.92 3.13
C ASN A 103 -2.29 21.07 2.52
N GLU A 104 -1.87 20.95 1.25
CA GLU A 104 -0.97 21.92 0.63
C GLU A 104 -1.58 22.53 -0.64
N ASN A 105 -1.15 23.75 -0.99
CA ASN A 105 -1.48 24.33 -2.28
C ASN A 105 -0.60 23.73 -3.38
N ILE A 106 -1.00 23.95 -4.64
CA ILE A 106 -0.35 23.33 -5.79
C ILE A 106 1.16 23.65 -5.90
N LYS A 107 1.53 24.87 -5.57
CA LYS A 107 2.95 25.28 -5.62
C LYS A 107 3.77 24.52 -4.57
N THR A 108 3.24 24.40 -3.37
CA THR A 108 3.89 23.67 -2.29
C THR A 108 3.93 22.17 -2.60
N ILE A 109 2.87 21.61 -3.17
CA ILE A 109 2.87 20.23 -3.64
C ILE A 109 4.03 19.99 -4.58
N PHE A 110 4.18 20.80 -5.63
CA PHE A 110 5.28 20.63 -6.60
C PHE A 110 6.66 20.75 -5.98
N THR A 111 6.83 21.57 -4.94
CA THR A 111 8.09 21.66 -4.21
C THR A 111 8.40 20.40 -3.42
N LYS A 112 7.38 19.75 -2.87
CA LYS A 112 7.50 18.60 -1.96
C LYS A 112 7.39 17.24 -2.66
N LEU A 113 7.31 17.19 -3.98
CA LEU A 113 7.23 15.96 -4.76
C LEU A 113 8.60 15.32 -4.97
N ASN A 114 9.23 14.91 -3.89
CA ASN A 114 10.50 14.19 -3.94
C ASN A 114 10.66 13.29 -2.74
N GLU A 115 11.63 12.39 -2.81
CA GLU A 115 11.87 11.41 -1.77
C GLU A 115 12.34 12.03 -0.46
N ASP A 116 13.10 13.12 -0.49
CA ASP A 116 13.61 13.77 0.72
C ASP A 116 12.47 14.31 1.59
N TYR A 117 11.52 15.00 0.99
CA TYR A 117 10.34 15.49 1.72
C TYR A 117 9.43 14.35 2.18
N TYR A 118 9.33 13.28 1.40
CA TYR A 118 8.61 12.08 1.81
C TYR A 118 9.22 11.47 3.07
N LEU A 119 10.52 11.30 3.10
CA LEU A 119 11.23 10.74 4.26
C LEU A 119 11.07 11.64 5.48
N GLU A 120 11.14 12.96 5.29
CA GLU A 120 10.91 13.94 6.36
C GLU A 120 9.51 13.77 6.95
N TRP A 121 8.48 13.66 6.10
CA TRP A 121 7.11 13.41 6.55
C TRP A 121 6.98 12.05 7.25
N LEU A 122 7.57 11.01 6.67
CA LEU A 122 7.51 9.65 7.22
C LEU A 122 8.10 9.59 8.64
N MET A 123 9.12 10.39 8.92
CA MET A 123 9.71 10.48 10.27
C MET A 123 8.77 11.10 11.30
N THR A 124 7.73 11.83 10.86
CA THR A 124 6.73 12.42 11.77
C THR A 124 5.55 11.49 12.03
N VAL A 125 5.46 10.37 11.32
CA VAL A 125 4.32 9.44 11.37
C VAL A 125 4.73 8.19 12.14
N ASP A 126 3.82 7.67 12.96
CA ASP A 126 3.99 6.35 13.58
C ASP A 126 3.85 5.29 12.48
N GLN A 127 4.97 4.66 12.12
CA GLN A 127 5.02 3.71 11.00
C GLN A 127 4.24 2.44 11.28
N ASP A 128 4.27 1.95 12.51
CA ASP A 128 3.52 0.75 12.88
C ASP A 128 2.01 1.00 12.74
N GLU A 129 1.55 2.14 13.21
CA GLU A 129 0.15 2.56 13.08
C GLU A 129 -0.22 2.84 11.61
N LEU A 130 0.69 3.41 10.83
CA LEU A 130 0.47 3.63 9.39
C LEU A 130 0.20 2.31 8.67
N LEU A 131 0.93 1.25 9.01
CA LEU A 131 0.73 -0.08 8.44
C LEU A 131 -0.65 -0.66 8.78
N THR A 132 -1.23 -0.28 9.93
CA THR A 132 -2.58 -0.75 10.31
C THR A 132 -3.70 -0.09 9.51
N VAL A 133 -3.46 1.07 8.91
CA VAL A 133 -4.47 1.83 8.16
C VAL A 133 -4.28 1.77 6.64
N THR A 134 -3.44 0.88 6.15
CA THR A 134 -3.16 0.74 4.71
C THR A 134 -4.42 0.42 3.89
N GLY A 135 -5.35 -0.34 4.44
CA GLY A 135 -6.64 -0.61 3.81
C GLY A 135 -7.46 0.65 3.59
N GLU A 136 -7.50 1.55 4.57
CA GLU A 136 -8.18 2.84 4.45
C GLU A 136 -7.51 3.74 3.42
N VAL A 137 -6.18 3.75 3.36
CA VAL A 137 -5.40 4.48 2.35
C VAL A 137 -5.77 4.01 0.94
N MET A 138 -5.83 2.70 0.73
CA MET A 138 -6.25 2.12 -0.54
C MET A 138 -7.68 2.53 -0.92
N ASP A 139 -8.59 2.52 0.05
CA ASP A 139 -10.00 2.88 -0.19
C ASP A 139 -10.13 4.34 -0.65
N ILE A 140 -9.40 5.26 -0.02
CA ILE A 140 -9.40 6.67 -0.40
C ILE A 140 -8.86 6.83 -1.83
N TRP A 141 -7.76 6.19 -2.14
CA TRP A 141 -7.15 6.26 -3.47
C TRP A 141 -8.09 5.73 -4.54
N GLN A 142 -8.65 4.55 -4.34
CA GLN A 142 -9.57 3.93 -5.29
C GLN A 142 -10.84 4.75 -5.49
N ALA A 143 -11.41 5.29 -4.42
CA ALA A 143 -12.61 6.12 -4.50
C ALA A 143 -12.36 7.40 -5.32
N GLY A 144 -11.22 8.05 -5.12
CA GLY A 144 -10.89 9.29 -5.83
C GLY A 144 -10.57 9.06 -7.31
N THR A 145 -9.91 7.97 -7.64
CA THR A 145 -9.55 7.65 -9.03
C THR A 145 -10.72 7.09 -9.82
N LYS A 146 -11.63 6.37 -9.19
CA LYS A 146 -12.81 5.77 -9.84
C LYS A 146 -13.96 6.74 -10.07
N SER A 147 -14.04 7.83 -9.30
CA SER A 147 -15.16 8.77 -9.38
C SER A 147 -15.31 9.43 -10.75
N HIS A 148 -14.24 9.48 -11.54
CA HIS A 148 -14.21 10.09 -12.86
C HIS A 148 -14.42 9.11 -14.01
N SER A 149 -14.45 7.81 -13.74
CA SER A 149 -14.54 6.78 -14.78
C SER A 149 -15.94 6.21 -14.97
N LYS A 150 -16.90 6.58 -14.11
CA LYS A 150 -18.28 6.09 -14.22
C LYS A 150 -19.06 6.93 -15.22
N PRO A 151 -19.66 6.32 -16.25
CA PRO A 151 -20.54 7.05 -17.14
C PRO A 151 -21.74 7.56 -16.37
N LYS A 152 -22.08 8.81 -16.59
CA LYS A 152 -23.32 9.38 -16.06
C LYS A 152 -24.47 8.89 -16.92
N ASN A 153 -25.40 8.24 -16.31
CA ASN A 153 -26.67 7.92 -16.98
C ASN A 153 -27.56 9.15 -17.01
#